data_66b7b8dac708b9e8f05810074906dbfb
#
_entry.id   66b7b8dac708b9e8f05810074906dbfb
#
_cell.length_a   1.000
_cell.length_b   1.000
_cell.length_c   1.000
_cell.angle_alpha   90.00
_cell.angle_beta   90.00
_cell.angle_gamma   90.00
#
_symmetry.space_group_name_H-M   'P 1'
#
loop_
_entity.id
_entity.type
_entity.pdbx_description
1 polymer ?
#
loop_
_entity_poly.entity_id
_entity_poly.type
_entity_poly.pdbx_seq_one_letter_code
_entity_poly.pdbx_strand_id
1 'polypeptide(L)'
;MYKNIYLKKGKDESLKRFHPWIFSGAIHHMDDGIEEGDVVRVVNANGDFIAVGHYQKGTITVRVLSFEDEPVDAGFWEKSIRSALNMRIRIGIADNPDNNTYRLVHGEGDYLPGLVIDCYGKTAVIQAHSVGMHYSRNGICKALLKVMKGRIENVFYKSETTLPMKKDLHQEDGFLYGHTDDNMAVENGLKFHIDWLKGQKTGFFIDQRENRSLLEHYAKGKSVLNMFCYTGGFSVYAMRGGAKVVHSVDSSAKAIELTKLNVGMNFPGDERHEAICDDAFDYLDSHDDSYDLIILDPPAFAKHRSALHNALKGYIRLNVKGLEKIKHGGILFTFSCSQVVTKENFRTAVFTAAAQAHRKVRILHQLHQPADHPINIYHPEGEYLKGLVLYVE
;
A
#
# COMPACT_ATOMS: atom_id res chain seq x y z
N MET A 1 13.64 30.05 -14.38
CA MET A 1 13.31 29.09 -15.47
C MET A 1 13.98 27.77 -15.11
N TYR A 2 13.28 26.64 -15.19
CA TYR A 2 13.88 25.33 -14.91
C TYR A 2 14.92 24.99 -15.98
N LYS A 3 15.96 24.23 -15.59
CA LYS A 3 16.95 23.66 -16.50
C LYS A 3 16.32 22.52 -17.32
N ASN A 4 16.83 22.29 -18.53
CA ASN A 4 16.28 21.34 -19.46
C ASN A 4 17.00 19.98 -19.43
N ILE A 5 16.20 18.94 -19.63
CA ILE A 5 16.66 17.59 -19.99
C ILE A 5 16.13 17.30 -21.40
N TYR A 6 17.05 16.94 -22.30
CA TYR A 6 16.76 16.74 -23.72
C TYR A 6 16.65 15.25 -24.02
N LEU A 7 15.55 14.86 -24.67
CA LEU A 7 15.31 13.47 -25.04
C LEU A 7 15.97 13.13 -26.39
N LYS A 8 16.37 11.88 -26.55
CA LYS A 8 16.73 11.32 -27.84
C LYS A 8 15.55 11.33 -28.79
N LYS A 9 15.83 11.47 -30.09
CA LYS A 9 14.79 11.40 -31.14
C LYS A 9 13.96 10.12 -31.03
N GLY A 10 12.63 10.27 -31.00
CA GLY A 10 11.66 9.18 -30.90
C GLY A 10 11.58 8.51 -29.53
N LYS A 11 12.18 9.11 -28.45
CA LYS A 11 12.06 8.60 -27.07
C LYS A 11 11.01 9.34 -26.24
N ASP A 12 10.21 10.20 -26.88
CA ASP A 12 9.09 10.93 -26.30
C ASP A 12 7.73 10.22 -26.46
N GLU A 13 7.68 9.06 -27.13
CA GLU A 13 6.43 8.36 -27.44
C GLU A 13 5.66 7.86 -26.20
N SER A 14 6.36 7.40 -25.17
CA SER A 14 5.71 7.01 -23.89
C SER A 14 5.13 8.21 -23.16
N LEU A 15 5.80 9.36 -23.23
CA LEU A 15 5.37 10.61 -22.59
C LEU A 15 4.18 11.24 -23.29
N LYS A 16 4.09 11.14 -24.63
CA LYS A 16 2.89 11.51 -25.41
C LYS A 16 1.68 10.69 -25.03
N ARG A 17 1.89 9.53 -24.43
CA ARG A 17 0.87 8.66 -23.84
C ARG A 17 0.79 8.80 -22.33
N PHE A 18 1.28 9.90 -21.77
CA PHE A 18 1.20 10.29 -20.36
C PHE A 18 1.86 9.31 -19.37
N HIS A 19 2.85 8.52 -19.81
CA HIS A 19 3.62 7.69 -18.89
C HIS A 19 4.44 8.57 -17.93
N PRO A 20 4.35 8.40 -16.58
CA PRO A 20 4.91 9.35 -15.62
C PRO A 20 6.44 9.21 -15.40
N TRP A 21 7.10 8.22 -16.02
CA TRP A 21 8.54 7.99 -15.83
C TRP A 21 9.34 8.17 -17.11
N ILE A 22 10.50 8.82 -16.96
CA ILE A 22 11.50 8.94 -18.00
C ILE A 22 12.73 8.14 -17.58
N PHE A 23 13.06 7.14 -18.39
CA PHE A 23 14.19 6.26 -18.12
C PHE A 23 15.48 6.86 -18.66
N SER A 24 16.62 6.56 -18.00
CA SER A 24 17.96 7.05 -18.38
C SER A 24 18.32 6.79 -19.84
N GLY A 25 17.88 5.69 -20.40
CA GLY A 25 18.10 5.35 -21.82
C GLY A 25 17.43 6.30 -22.83
N ALA A 26 16.43 7.10 -22.40
CA ALA A 26 15.72 8.07 -23.23
C ALA A 26 16.44 9.44 -23.31
N ILE A 27 17.35 9.72 -22.38
CA ILE A 27 18.00 11.04 -22.27
C ILE A 27 19.16 11.14 -23.25
N HIS A 28 19.21 12.25 -23.99
CA HIS A 28 20.32 12.61 -24.89
C HIS A 28 21.40 13.39 -24.12
N HIS A 29 21.02 14.52 -23.52
CA HIS A 29 21.88 15.33 -22.66
C HIS A 29 20.99 16.15 -21.69
N MET A 30 21.62 16.85 -20.78
CA MET A 30 20.98 17.75 -19.83
C MET A 30 21.83 19.00 -19.62
N ASP A 31 21.17 20.09 -19.24
CA ASP A 31 21.87 21.35 -18.88
C ASP A 31 22.83 21.12 -17.71
N ASP A 32 23.89 21.89 -17.64
CA ASP A 32 24.89 21.80 -16.58
C ASP A 32 24.32 22.20 -15.21
N GLY A 33 24.82 21.53 -14.15
CA GLY A 33 24.51 21.86 -12.77
C GLY A 33 23.08 21.45 -12.35
N ILE A 34 22.45 20.49 -13.01
CA ILE A 34 21.24 19.85 -12.48
C ILE A 34 21.63 18.90 -11.34
N GLU A 35 20.98 19.07 -10.19
CA GLU A 35 21.20 18.26 -8.99
C GLU A 35 20.00 17.35 -8.72
N GLU A 36 20.23 16.27 -7.95
CA GLU A 36 19.14 15.35 -7.60
C GLU A 36 18.08 16.06 -6.75
N GLY A 37 16.83 15.86 -7.15
CA GLY A 37 15.68 16.51 -6.52
C GLY A 37 15.25 17.81 -7.21
N ASP A 38 16.08 18.36 -8.11
CA ASP A 38 15.69 19.53 -8.87
C ASP A 38 14.43 19.30 -9.70
N VAL A 39 13.62 20.35 -9.79
CA VAL A 39 12.56 20.42 -10.81
C VAL A 39 13.21 20.77 -12.15
N VAL A 40 12.93 19.95 -13.15
CA VAL A 40 13.49 20.09 -14.50
C VAL A 40 12.39 20.17 -15.54
N ARG A 41 12.69 20.83 -16.62
CA ARG A 41 11.90 20.84 -17.85
C ARG A 41 12.40 19.76 -18.79
N VAL A 42 11.50 18.95 -19.33
CA VAL A 42 11.83 17.91 -20.32
C VAL A 42 11.40 18.39 -21.69
N VAL A 43 12.30 18.32 -22.66
CA VAL A 43 12.06 18.70 -24.03
C VAL A 43 12.43 17.57 -24.99
N ASN A 44 11.75 17.52 -26.14
CA ASN A 44 12.05 16.52 -27.17
C ASN A 44 13.33 16.90 -27.96
N ALA A 45 13.68 16.11 -28.98
CA ALA A 45 14.88 16.34 -29.80
C ALA A 45 14.81 17.65 -30.64
N ASN A 46 13.63 18.24 -30.81
CA ASN A 46 13.43 19.50 -31.53
C ASN A 46 13.44 20.72 -30.59
N GLY A 47 13.49 20.51 -29.27
CA GLY A 47 13.38 21.56 -28.25
C GLY A 47 11.95 21.87 -27.79
N ASP A 48 10.95 21.14 -28.28
CA ASP A 48 9.56 21.34 -27.85
C ASP A 48 9.35 20.80 -26.44
N PHE A 49 8.57 21.53 -25.65
CA PHE A 49 8.21 21.14 -24.28
C PHE A 49 7.42 19.81 -24.25
N ILE A 50 7.73 18.95 -23.27
CA ILE A 50 7.04 17.68 -23.04
C ILE A 50 6.47 17.60 -21.64
N ALA A 51 7.26 17.90 -20.59
CA ALA A 51 6.87 17.73 -19.21
C ALA A 51 7.73 18.53 -18.23
N VAL A 52 7.24 18.67 -17.00
CA VAL A 52 8.00 19.12 -15.83
C VAL A 52 8.04 17.97 -14.82
N GLY A 53 9.17 17.76 -14.15
CA GLY A 53 9.30 16.69 -13.17
C GLY A 53 10.54 16.80 -12.30
N HIS A 54 10.67 15.88 -11.33
CA HIS A 54 11.84 15.77 -10.48
C HIS A 54 12.93 14.90 -11.11
N TYR A 55 14.14 15.43 -11.16
CA TYR A 55 15.33 14.69 -11.58
C TYR A 55 15.87 13.82 -10.43
N GLN A 56 16.32 12.62 -10.76
CA GLN A 56 17.03 11.72 -9.85
C GLN A 56 17.99 10.82 -10.63
N LYS A 57 19.20 10.62 -10.14
CA LYS A 57 20.15 9.65 -10.72
C LYS A 57 19.61 8.24 -10.58
N GLY A 58 19.60 7.48 -11.67
CA GLY A 58 19.15 6.09 -11.67
C GLY A 58 18.40 5.72 -12.94
N THR A 59 17.82 4.52 -12.94
CA THR A 59 17.08 4.01 -14.09
C THR A 59 15.85 4.87 -14.43
N ILE A 60 15.10 5.30 -13.41
CA ILE A 60 14.02 6.30 -13.55
C ILE A 60 14.63 7.65 -13.26
N THR A 61 14.98 8.37 -14.32
CA THR A 61 15.77 9.62 -14.22
C THR A 61 14.89 10.85 -14.02
N VAL A 62 13.67 10.88 -14.57
CA VAL A 62 12.70 11.93 -14.26
C VAL A 62 11.38 11.31 -13.89
N ARG A 63 10.79 11.80 -12.80
CA ARG A 63 9.41 11.54 -12.39
C ARG A 63 8.57 12.76 -12.76
N VAL A 64 7.69 12.58 -13.74
CA VAL A 64 6.86 13.65 -14.29
C VAL A 64 5.82 14.09 -13.28
N LEU A 65 5.75 15.38 -13.00
CA LEU A 65 4.76 16.04 -12.14
C LEU A 65 3.62 16.66 -12.95
N SER A 66 3.96 17.21 -14.13
CA SER A 66 2.99 17.82 -15.03
C SER A 66 3.41 17.67 -16.48
N PHE A 67 2.42 17.48 -17.36
CA PHE A 67 2.57 17.55 -18.81
C PHE A 67 2.24 18.95 -19.35
N GLU A 68 1.92 19.90 -18.47
CA GLU A 68 1.76 21.32 -18.76
C GLU A 68 3.01 22.08 -18.35
N ASP A 69 3.33 23.16 -19.08
CA ASP A 69 4.48 24.05 -18.78
C ASP A 69 4.12 25.01 -17.64
N GLU A 70 4.01 24.46 -16.44
CA GLU A 70 3.60 25.17 -15.24
C GLU A 70 4.69 25.15 -14.16
N PRO A 71 4.73 26.13 -13.25
CA PRO A 71 5.65 26.12 -12.12
C PRO A 71 5.20 25.09 -11.06
N VAL A 72 6.17 24.35 -10.52
CA VAL A 72 5.96 23.46 -9.36
C VAL A 72 6.17 24.28 -8.09
N ASP A 73 5.17 25.06 -7.75
CA ASP A 73 5.14 25.97 -6.60
C ASP A 73 4.05 25.60 -5.58
N ALA A 74 3.74 26.50 -4.66
CA ALA A 74 2.68 26.26 -3.66
C ALA A 74 1.30 26.04 -4.31
N GLY A 75 1.00 26.72 -5.41
CA GLY A 75 -0.25 26.56 -6.15
C GLY A 75 -0.37 25.17 -6.80
N PHE A 76 0.73 24.67 -7.35
CA PHE A 76 0.80 23.32 -7.90
C PHE A 76 0.49 22.25 -6.83
N TRP A 77 1.14 22.32 -5.67
CA TRP A 77 0.89 21.37 -4.58
C TRP A 77 -0.54 21.43 -4.06
N GLU A 78 -1.10 22.64 -3.90
CA GLU A 78 -2.50 22.82 -3.47
C GLU A 78 -3.48 22.23 -4.49
N LYS A 79 -3.30 22.50 -5.77
CA LYS A 79 -4.13 21.97 -6.88
C LYS A 79 -4.09 20.45 -6.89
N SER A 80 -2.91 19.85 -6.79
CA SER A 80 -2.70 18.40 -6.86
C SER A 80 -3.31 17.68 -5.65
N ILE A 81 -3.06 18.16 -4.42
CA ILE A 81 -3.64 17.59 -3.18
C ILE A 81 -5.16 17.75 -3.18
N ARG A 82 -5.69 18.89 -3.65
CA ARG A 82 -7.14 19.12 -3.76
C ARG A 82 -7.78 18.17 -4.77
N SER A 83 -7.12 17.89 -5.88
CA SER A 83 -7.58 16.90 -6.86
C SER A 83 -7.68 15.50 -6.23
N ALA A 84 -6.64 15.10 -5.51
CA ALA A 84 -6.62 13.83 -4.79
C ALA A 84 -7.72 13.73 -3.73
N LEU A 85 -7.92 14.79 -2.92
CA LEU A 85 -9.01 14.86 -1.94
C LEU A 85 -10.40 14.78 -2.58
N ASN A 86 -10.62 15.54 -3.65
CA ASN A 86 -11.90 15.55 -4.35
C ASN A 86 -12.25 14.16 -4.90
N MET A 87 -11.27 13.41 -5.36
CA MET A 87 -11.49 12.03 -5.79
C MET A 87 -11.94 11.16 -4.60
N ARG A 88 -11.26 11.24 -3.43
CA ARG A 88 -11.65 10.48 -2.22
C ARG A 88 -13.03 10.87 -1.68
N ILE A 89 -13.43 12.12 -1.82
CA ILE A 89 -14.79 12.57 -1.49
C ILE A 89 -15.81 11.95 -2.46
N ARG A 90 -15.54 12.02 -3.77
CA ARG A 90 -16.46 11.51 -4.81
C ARG A 90 -16.69 10.00 -4.72
N ILE A 91 -15.70 9.23 -4.28
CA ILE A 91 -15.83 7.77 -4.09
C ILE A 91 -16.37 7.41 -2.69
N GLY A 92 -16.76 8.42 -1.86
CA GLY A 92 -17.39 8.20 -0.57
C GLY A 92 -16.44 7.71 0.55
N ILE A 93 -15.13 7.90 0.40
CA ILE A 93 -14.12 7.46 1.40
C ILE A 93 -13.77 8.60 2.35
N ALA A 94 -13.46 9.78 1.84
CA ALA A 94 -13.36 10.99 2.63
C ALA A 94 -14.77 11.58 2.83
N ASP A 95 -14.99 12.30 3.93
CA ASP A 95 -16.31 12.80 4.39
C ASP A 95 -17.29 11.69 4.82
N ASN A 96 -16.79 10.50 5.07
CA ASN A 96 -17.58 9.41 5.62
C ASN A 96 -17.45 9.42 7.15
N PRO A 97 -18.56 9.55 7.91
CA PRO A 97 -18.50 9.60 9.38
C PRO A 97 -17.97 8.31 10.01
N ASP A 98 -18.10 7.18 9.31
CA ASP A 98 -17.62 5.88 9.75
C ASP A 98 -16.19 5.59 9.30
N ASN A 99 -15.51 6.53 8.62
CA ASN A 99 -14.16 6.30 8.09
C ASN A 99 -13.30 7.57 8.09
N ASN A 100 -12.22 7.55 8.85
CA ASN A 100 -11.18 8.58 8.82
C ASN A 100 -9.79 7.98 8.55
N THR A 101 -9.77 6.77 7.99
CA THR A 101 -8.57 5.99 7.64
C THR A 101 -8.55 5.76 6.14
N TYR A 102 -7.70 6.49 5.40
CA TYR A 102 -7.62 6.35 3.95
C TYR A 102 -6.32 6.90 3.38
N ARG A 103 -5.95 6.42 2.19
CA ARG A 103 -4.85 6.98 1.41
C ARG A 103 -5.32 8.21 0.63
N LEU A 104 -4.78 9.37 1.00
CA LEU A 104 -5.07 10.63 0.33
C LEU A 104 -4.30 10.78 -0.99
N VAL A 105 -3.02 10.36 -1.01
CA VAL A 105 -2.16 10.41 -2.21
C VAL A 105 -1.48 9.07 -2.41
N HIS A 106 -1.61 8.50 -3.60
CA HIS A 106 -1.04 7.21 -4.01
C HIS A 106 -0.09 7.35 -5.20
N GLY A 107 0.99 8.10 -5.02
CA GLY A 107 2.07 8.20 -5.99
C GLY A 107 1.61 8.52 -7.41
N GLU A 108 2.02 7.67 -8.34
CA GLU A 108 1.71 7.77 -9.78
C GLU A 108 0.21 7.71 -10.07
N GLY A 109 -0.56 7.05 -9.20
CA GLY A 109 -2.02 6.98 -9.30
C GLY A 109 -2.71 8.33 -9.13
N ASP A 110 -2.11 9.23 -8.39
CA ASP A 110 -2.57 10.62 -8.18
C ASP A 110 -1.71 11.65 -8.91
N TYR A 111 -0.92 11.24 -9.91
CA TYR A 111 0.01 12.10 -10.67
C TYR A 111 1.07 12.81 -9.81
N LEU A 112 1.38 12.25 -8.64
CA LEU A 112 2.43 12.71 -7.72
C LEU A 112 3.47 11.59 -7.49
N PRO A 113 4.22 11.17 -8.51
CA PRO A 113 5.08 10.00 -8.48
C PRO A 113 6.10 10.07 -7.34
N GLY A 114 6.08 9.03 -6.52
CA GLY A 114 6.96 8.93 -5.35
C GLY A 114 6.45 9.65 -4.09
N LEU A 115 5.18 10.09 -4.04
CA LEU A 115 4.55 10.64 -2.84
C LEU A 115 3.43 9.72 -2.35
N VAL A 116 3.45 9.38 -1.07
CA VAL A 116 2.34 8.72 -0.38
C VAL A 116 1.91 9.59 0.79
N ILE A 117 0.59 9.78 0.93
CA ILE A 117 -0.02 10.44 2.09
C ILE A 117 -1.18 9.59 2.58
N ASP A 118 -1.09 9.09 3.81
CA ASP A 118 -2.14 8.36 4.49
C ASP A 118 -2.73 9.20 5.63
N CYS A 119 -4.05 9.22 5.73
CA CYS A 119 -4.79 9.92 6.77
C CYS A 119 -5.28 8.93 7.83
N TYR A 120 -5.06 9.26 9.10
CA TYR A 120 -5.48 8.52 10.28
C TYR A 120 -6.08 9.50 11.29
N GLY A 121 -7.41 9.58 11.35
CA GLY A 121 -8.07 10.57 12.17
C GLY A 121 -7.66 12.00 11.78
N LYS A 122 -7.03 12.73 12.70
CA LYS A 122 -6.53 14.10 12.49
C LYS A 122 -5.04 14.16 12.12
N THR A 123 -4.40 13.02 11.89
CA THR A 123 -2.97 12.93 11.55
C THR A 123 -2.81 12.46 10.11
N ALA A 124 -1.99 13.16 9.33
CA ALA A 124 -1.52 12.71 8.03
C ALA A 124 -0.07 12.22 8.12
N VAL A 125 0.20 11.05 7.56
CA VAL A 125 1.54 10.48 7.45
C VAL A 125 2.03 10.60 6.02
N ILE A 126 3.14 11.33 5.82
CA ILE A 126 3.75 11.56 4.52
C ILE A 126 4.95 10.62 4.35
N GLN A 127 5.01 9.91 3.22
CA GLN A 127 6.19 9.19 2.77
C GLN A 127 6.69 9.72 1.43
N ALA A 128 7.97 10.05 1.35
CA ALA A 128 8.67 10.32 0.11
C ALA A 128 9.44 9.07 -0.33
N HIS A 129 9.27 8.69 -1.60
CA HIS A 129 9.98 7.59 -2.25
C HIS A 129 10.97 8.09 -3.31
N SER A 130 11.17 9.41 -3.38
CA SER A 130 12.14 10.07 -4.28
C SER A 130 12.74 11.28 -3.63
N VAL A 131 13.97 11.66 -4.07
CA VAL A 131 14.71 12.80 -3.54
C VAL A 131 13.93 14.11 -3.76
N GLY A 132 13.29 14.27 -4.92
CA GLY A 132 12.50 15.47 -5.21
C GLY A 132 11.29 15.63 -4.28
N MET A 133 10.58 14.54 -3.96
CA MET A 133 9.49 14.59 -2.99
C MET A 133 9.99 14.86 -1.57
N HIS A 134 11.16 14.33 -1.20
CA HIS A 134 11.80 14.64 0.08
C HIS A 134 12.10 16.13 0.22
N TYR A 135 12.71 16.77 -0.79
CA TYR A 135 13.01 18.21 -0.76
C TYR A 135 11.74 19.06 -0.78
N SER A 136 10.68 18.58 -1.42
CA SER A 136 9.38 19.27 -1.49
C SER A 136 8.51 19.10 -0.22
N ARG A 137 8.90 18.27 0.75
CA ARG A 137 8.06 17.88 1.91
C ARG A 137 7.45 19.03 2.68
N ASN A 138 8.21 20.14 2.86
CA ASN A 138 7.70 21.31 3.59
C ASN A 138 6.65 22.08 2.78
N GLY A 139 6.82 22.19 1.45
CA GLY A 139 5.82 22.77 0.54
C GLY A 139 4.55 21.91 0.48
N ILE A 140 4.71 20.59 0.38
CA ILE A 140 3.62 19.61 0.42
C ILE A 140 2.87 19.68 1.76
N CYS A 141 3.58 19.76 2.90
CA CYS A 141 2.96 19.89 4.22
C CYS A 141 2.10 21.17 4.33
N LYS A 142 2.61 22.34 3.88
CA LYS A 142 1.87 23.59 3.89
C LYS A 142 0.61 23.50 3.01
N ALA A 143 0.72 22.97 1.82
CA ALA A 143 -0.40 22.76 0.91
C ALA A 143 -1.44 21.79 1.49
N LEU A 144 -0.99 20.69 2.09
CA LEU A 144 -1.83 19.71 2.76
C LEU A 144 -2.67 20.37 3.87
N LEU A 145 -2.04 21.11 4.77
CA LEU A 145 -2.73 21.80 5.87
C LEU A 145 -3.76 22.82 5.35
N LYS A 146 -3.47 23.52 4.27
CA LYS A 146 -4.39 24.47 3.64
C LYS A 146 -5.59 23.76 3.01
N VAL A 147 -5.36 22.69 2.25
CA VAL A 147 -6.40 21.92 1.56
C VAL A 147 -7.27 21.14 2.55
N MET A 148 -6.64 20.56 3.58
CA MET A 148 -7.27 19.72 4.60
C MET A 148 -7.65 20.49 5.87
N LYS A 149 -7.82 21.81 5.77
CA LYS A 149 -8.16 22.66 6.91
C LYS A 149 -9.39 22.14 7.67
N GLY A 150 -9.23 21.96 8.99
CA GLY A 150 -10.26 21.39 9.87
C GLY A 150 -10.35 19.86 9.87
N ARG A 151 -9.63 19.17 8.97
CA ARG A 151 -9.58 17.70 8.91
C ARG A 151 -8.29 17.15 9.50
N ILE A 152 -7.15 17.80 9.17
CA ILE A 152 -5.81 17.39 9.62
C ILE A 152 -5.26 18.48 10.53
N GLU A 153 -4.77 18.06 11.68
CA GLU A 153 -4.14 18.89 12.71
C GLU A 153 -2.66 18.56 12.91
N ASN A 154 -2.23 17.37 12.48
CA ASN A 154 -0.87 16.89 12.63
C ASN A 154 -0.35 16.29 11.32
N VAL A 155 0.92 16.52 11.02
CA VAL A 155 1.59 15.94 9.84
C VAL A 155 2.89 15.29 10.30
N PHE A 156 2.97 13.97 10.18
CA PHE A 156 4.15 13.16 10.48
C PHE A 156 4.85 12.75 9.18
N TYR A 157 6.15 12.96 9.11
CA TYR A 157 6.98 12.54 7.99
C TYR A 157 7.70 11.24 8.35
N LYS A 158 7.55 10.22 7.49
CA LYS A 158 8.07 8.87 7.71
C LYS A 158 8.76 8.33 6.47
N SER A 159 10.00 8.70 6.23
CA SER A 159 10.70 8.37 4.98
C SER A 159 12.11 7.82 5.17
N GLU A 160 12.56 7.60 6.39
CA GLU A 160 13.90 7.07 6.66
C GLU A 160 14.18 5.76 5.90
N THR A 161 13.19 4.87 5.80
CA THR A 161 13.33 3.57 5.14
C THR A 161 12.88 3.54 3.67
N THR A 162 12.27 4.61 3.15
CA THR A 162 11.71 4.67 1.80
C THR A 162 12.59 5.42 0.81
N LEU A 163 13.51 6.22 1.30
CA LEU A 163 14.48 6.97 0.50
C LEU A 163 15.75 6.16 0.26
N PRO A 164 16.46 6.41 -0.87
CA PRO A 164 17.79 5.86 -1.07
C PRO A 164 18.71 6.31 0.05
N MET A 165 19.49 5.38 0.64
CA MET A 165 20.47 5.72 1.68
C MET A 165 21.58 6.63 1.08
N LYS A 166 21.54 7.91 1.41
CA LYS A 166 22.52 8.92 1.02
C LYS A 166 22.88 9.75 2.24
N LYS A 167 24.18 9.95 2.49
CA LYS A 167 24.69 10.66 3.68
C LYS A 167 24.16 12.09 3.84
N ASP A 168 23.76 12.73 2.74
CA ASP A 168 23.42 14.17 2.72
C ASP A 168 21.90 14.44 2.73
N LEU A 169 21.05 13.42 2.80
CA LEU A 169 19.60 13.63 2.70
C LEU A 169 18.90 14.06 3.99
N HIS A 170 19.56 14.00 5.16
CA HIS A 170 18.94 14.34 6.46
C HIS A 170 17.49 13.83 6.57
N GLN A 171 17.32 12.52 6.38
CA GLN A 171 16.01 11.86 6.19
C GLN A 171 15.37 11.38 7.51
N GLU A 172 15.50 12.18 8.58
CA GLU A 172 14.92 11.84 9.88
C GLU A 172 13.40 11.85 9.85
N ASP A 173 12.80 10.82 10.43
CA ASP A 173 11.35 10.76 10.66
C ASP A 173 10.95 11.71 11.79
N GLY A 174 9.77 12.36 11.66
CA GLY A 174 9.32 13.29 12.67
C GLY A 174 8.10 14.13 12.25
N PHE A 175 7.57 14.91 13.20
CA PHE A 175 6.47 15.82 12.91
C PHE A 175 6.97 17.02 12.09
N LEU A 176 6.33 17.27 10.94
CA LEU A 176 6.49 18.51 10.16
C LEU A 176 5.58 19.61 10.67
N TYR A 177 4.44 19.23 11.29
CA TYR A 177 3.49 20.15 11.85
C TYR A 177 2.67 19.45 12.96
N GLY A 178 2.34 20.22 14.01
CA GLY A 178 1.59 19.70 15.15
C GLY A 178 2.37 18.68 15.95
N HIS A 179 1.71 18.06 16.90
CA HIS A 179 2.19 16.91 17.66
C HIS A 179 0.99 16.24 18.33
N THR A 180 0.98 14.92 18.40
CA THR A 180 -0.06 14.16 19.08
C THR A 180 0.44 12.79 19.50
N ASP A 181 -0.08 12.30 20.62
CA ASP A 181 0.03 10.91 21.06
C ASP A 181 -1.25 10.12 20.79
N ASP A 182 -2.27 10.77 20.19
CA ASP A 182 -3.52 10.12 19.79
C ASP A 182 -3.33 9.37 18.47
N ASN A 183 -3.22 8.06 18.59
CA ASN A 183 -3.01 7.13 17.49
C ASN A 183 -4.30 6.43 17.06
N MET A 184 -5.45 6.94 17.47
CA MET A 184 -6.74 6.31 17.16
C MET A 184 -7.25 6.72 15.80
N ALA A 185 -7.69 5.73 15.02
CA ALA A 185 -8.36 5.94 13.74
C ALA A 185 -9.56 5.00 13.60
N VAL A 186 -10.47 5.35 12.70
CA VAL A 186 -11.69 4.60 12.42
C VAL A 186 -11.71 4.17 10.97
N GLU A 187 -11.98 2.88 10.73
CA GLU A 187 -12.19 2.32 9.41
C GLU A 187 -13.52 1.55 9.41
N ASN A 188 -14.48 2.00 8.60
CA ASN A 188 -15.82 1.41 8.50
C ASN A 188 -16.49 1.20 9.88
N GLY A 189 -16.40 2.20 10.77
CA GLY A 189 -16.96 2.17 12.11
C GLY A 189 -16.15 1.36 13.15
N LEU A 190 -15.07 0.70 12.75
CA LEU A 190 -14.16 -0.04 13.65
C LEU A 190 -12.98 0.82 14.05
N LYS A 191 -12.59 0.73 15.32
CA LYS A 191 -11.48 1.50 15.91
C LYS A 191 -10.18 0.75 15.78
N PHE A 192 -9.11 1.45 15.39
CA PHE A 192 -7.77 0.90 15.31
C PHE A 192 -6.76 1.85 15.94
N HIS A 193 -5.83 1.27 16.70
CA HIS A 193 -4.62 1.93 17.12
C HIS A 193 -3.58 1.84 15.99
N ILE A 194 -3.12 2.97 15.52
CA ILE A 194 -2.19 3.07 14.39
C ILE A 194 -0.80 3.45 14.88
N ASP A 195 0.17 2.57 14.74
CA ASP A 195 1.57 2.85 15.10
C ASP A 195 2.32 3.47 13.90
N TRP A 196 2.09 4.76 13.61
CA TRP A 196 2.84 5.43 12.54
C TRP A 196 4.29 5.72 12.90
N LEU A 197 4.67 5.71 14.18
CA LEU A 197 6.04 5.96 14.61
C LEU A 197 6.95 4.76 14.27
N LYS A 198 6.58 3.56 14.73
CA LYS A 198 7.41 2.34 14.65
C LYS A 198 6.80 1.24 13.79
N GLY A 199 5.54 1.34 13.43
CA GLY A 199 4.82 0.37 12.61
C GLY A 199 5.35 0.28 11.18
N GLN A 200 4.99 -0.78 10.50
CA GLN A 200 5.36 -0.98 9.08
C GLN A 200 4.67 0.06 8.18
N LYS A 201 5.34 0.42 7.09
CA LYS A 201 4.86 1.45 6.14
C LYS A 201 4.45 2.73 6.91
N THR A 202 3.21 3.17 6.73
CA THR A 202 2.63 4.33 7.43
C THR A 202 1.97 3.98 8.77
N GLY A 203 1.98 2.70 9.18
CA GLY A 203 1.43 2.21 10.46
C GLY A 203 0.26 1.24 10.33
N PHE A 204 -0.44 1.23 9.19
CA PHE A 204 -1.57 0.35 8.91
C PHE A 204 -1.65 -0.03 7.43
N PHE A 205 -2.26 -1.19 7.11
CA PHE A 205 -2.46 -1.66 5.74
C PHE A 205 -3.85 -1.27 5.23
N ILE A 206 -3.99 0.01 4.86
CA ILE A 206 -5.26 0.57 4.32
C ILE A 206 -5.66 -0.14 3.01
N ASP A 207 -4.67 -0.64 2.26
CA ASP A 207 -4.86 -1.33 0.98
C ASP A 207 -5.69 -2.62 1.07
N GLN A 208 -5.93 -3.14 2.29
CA GLN A 208 -6.77 -4.31 2.54
C GLN A 208 -8.20 -3.98 3.01
N ARG A 209 -8.61 -2.70 3.09
CA ARG A 209 -9.93 -2.30 3.63
C ARG A 209 -11.10 -3.01 2.97
N GLU A 210 -11.17 -3.01 1.64
CA GLU A 210 -12.28 -3.65 0.90
C GLU A 210 -12.24 -5.17 1.06
N ASN A 211 -11.04 -5.75 1.13
CA ASN A 211 -10.86 -7.18 1.32
C ASN A 211 -11.27 -7.61 2.73
N ARG A 212 -11.03 -6.77 3.75
CA ARG A 212 -11.54 -6.98 5.11
C ARG A 212 -13.06 -6.94 5.16
N SER A 213 -13.69 -5.98 4.48
CA SER A 213 -15.16 -5.88 4.38
C SER A 213 -15.77 -7.09 3.68
N LEU A 214 -15.12 -7.60 2.64
CA LEU A 214 -15.57 -8.81 1.97
C LEU A 214 -15.45 -10.03 2.87
N LEU A 215 -14.36 -10.16 3.63
CA LEU A 215 -14.16 -11.25 4.59
C LEU A 215 -15.25 -11.25 5.67
N GLU A 216 -15.61 -10.08 6.19
CA GLU A 216 -16.68 -9.90 7.17
C GLU A 216 -17.98 -10.55 6.71
N HIS A 217 -18.33 -10.39 5.43
CA HIS A 217 -19.52 -11.01 4.83
C HIS A 217 -19.52 -12.53 4.94
N TYR A 218 -18.35 -13.17 4.89
CA TYR A 218 -18.20 -14.62 4.97
C TYR A 218 -18.05 -15.17 6.40
N ALA A 219 -17.86 -14.31 7.42
CA ALA A 219 -17.40 -14.73 8.75
C ALA A 219 -18.48 -15.32 9.66
N LYS A 220 -19.78 -15.06 9.41
CA LYS A 220 -20.87 -15.41 10.32
C LYS A 220 -20.88 -16.90 10.68
N GLY A 221 -20.75 -17.19 11.99
CA GLY A 221 -20.78 -18.55 12.54
C GLY A 221 -19.55 -19.42 12.19
N LYS A 222 -18.49 -18.82 11.63
CA LYS A 222 -17.29 -19.53 11.18
C LYS A 222 -16.19 -19.55 12.24
N SER A 223 -15.35 -20.60 12.21
CA SER A 223 -14.03 -20.58 12.81
C SER A 223 -13.05 -19.94 11.80
N VAL A 224 -12.33 -18.92 12.23
CA VAL A 224 -11.47 -18.08 11.37
C VAL A 224 -10.02 -18.17 11.82
N LEU A 225 -9.11 -18.36 10.86
CA LEU A 225 -7.66 -18.26 11.06
C LEU A 225 -7.12 -17.10 10.24
N ASN A 226 -6.53 -16.11 10.91
CA ASN A 226 -5.87 -14.98 10.28
C ASN A 226 -4.35 -15.12 10.45
N MET A 227 -3.67 -15.56 9.40
CA MET A 227 -2.22 -15.71 9.34
C MET A 227 -1.57 -14.41 8.88
N PHE A 228 -0.38 -14.08 9.45
CA PHE A 228 0.30 -12.81 9.22
C PHE A 228 -0.60 -11.63 9.62
N CYS A 229 -1.21 -11.74 10.79
CA CYS A 229 -2.32 -10.87 11.20
C CYS A 229 -1.92 -9.41 11.41
N TYR A 230 -0.63 -9.10 11.57
CA TYR A 230 -0.09 -7.77 11.86
C TYR A 230 -0.84 -7.14 13.05
N THR A 231 -1.63 -6.09 12.82
CA THR A 231 -2.43 -5.41 13.85
C THR A 231 -3.86 -5.94 13.98
N GLY A 232 -4.16 -7.11 13.41
CA GLY A 232 -5.43 -7.81 13.56
C GLY A 232 -6.59 -7.25 12.71
N GLY A 233 -6.29 -6.49 11.65
CA GLY A 233 -7.33 -5.86 10.85
C GLY A 233 -8.40 -6.84 10.36
N PHE A 234 -8.02 -7.95 9.73
CA PHE A 234 -8.97 -8.99 9.30
C PHE A 234 -9.71 -9.64 10.48
N SER A 235 -9.05 -9.82 11.62
CA SER A 235 -9.64 -10.44 12.81
C SER A 235 -10.77 -9.59 13.41
N VAL A 236 -10.57 -8.26 13.50
CA VAL A 236 -11.59 -7.32 13.98
C VAL A 236 -12.83 -7.35 13.07
N TYR A 237 -12.65 -7.40 11.75
CA TYR A 237 -13.76 -7.53 10.80
C TYR A 237 -14.45 -8.90 10.89
N ALA A 238 -13.69 -9.99 11.05
CA ALA A 238 -14.26 -11.33 11.24
C ALA A 238 -15.15 -11.41 12.50
N MET A 239 -14.69 -10.77 13.61
CA MET A 239 -15.46 -10.71 14.85
C MET A 239 -16.76 -9.91 14.68
N ARG A 240 -16.72 -8.73 14.02
CA ARG A 240 -17.93 -7.96 13.71
C ARG A 240 -18.88 -8.73 12.78
N GLY A 241 -18.34 -9.49 11.83
CA GLY A 241 -19.10 -10.38 10.94
C GLY A 241 -19.76 -11.58 11.65
N GLY A 242 -19.54 -11.75 12.95
CA GLY A 242 -20.16 -12.82 13.75
C GLY A 242 -19.44 -14.16 13.68
N ALA A 243 -18.13 -14.16 13.49
CA ALA A 243 -17.31 -15.36 13.65
C ALA A 243 -17.51 -15.97 15.05
N LYS A 244 -17.52 -17.29 15.15
CA LYS A 244 -17.65 -17.98 16.44
C LYS A 244 -16.32 -18.12 17.19
N VAL A 245 -15.21 -18.20 16.44
CA VAL A 245 -13.83 -18.26 16.94
C VAL A 245 -12.93 -17.56 15.93
N VAL A 246 -11.98 -16.77 16.39
CA VAL A 246 -10.98 -16.10 15.57
C VAL A 246 -9.59 -16.30 16.19
N HIS A 247 -8.72 -16.99 15.47
CA HIS A 247 -7.30 -17.09 15.82
C HIS A 247 -6.48 -16.18 14.93
N SER A 248 -5.65 -15.37 15.55
CA SER A 248 -4.72 -14.45 14.87
C SER A 248 -3.28 -14.88 15.14
N VAL A 249 -2.51 -15.11 14.08
CA VAL A 249 -1.13 -15.60 14.19
C VAL A 249 -0.17 -14.62 13.51
N ASP A 250 0.88 -14.22 14.21
CA ASP A 250 1.99 -13.42 13.68
C ASP A 250 3.25 -13.72 14.46
N SER A 251 4.40 -13.72 13.81
CA SER A 251 5.70 -13.95 14.47
C SER A 251 6.19 -12.76 15.29
N SER A 252 5.58 -11.58 15.11
CA SER A 252 5.93 -10.36 15.83
C SER A 252 5.10 -10.22 17.12
N ALA A 253 5.76 -10.31 18.29
CA ALA A 253 5.13 -10.05 19.58
C ALA A 253 4.44 -8.67 19.63
N LYS A 254 5.05 -7.64 19.00
CA LYS A 254 4.47 -6.29 18.91
C LYS A 254 3.18 -6.28 18.07
N ALA A 255 3.14 -7.02 16.98
CA ALA A 255 1.93 -7.16 16.16
C ALA A 255 0.80 -7.84 16.96
N ILE A 256 1.13 -8.87 17.72
CA ILE A 256 0.19 -9.58 18.58
C ILE A 256 -0.35 -8.68 19.72
N GLU A 257 0.49 -7.85 20.33
CA GLU A 257 0.03 -6.85 21.31
C GLU A 257 -0.97 -5.87 20.69
N LEU A 258 -0.67 -5.33 19.50
CA LEU A 258 -1.55 -4.42 18.78
C LEU A 258 -2.85 -5.13 18.33
N THR A 259 -2.78 -6.39 17.94
CA THR A 259 -3.98 -7.19 17.62
C THR A 259 -4.90 -7.33 18.84
N LYS A 260 -4.36 -7.68 20.01
CA LYS A 260 -5.13 -7.76 21.26
C LYS A 260 -5.75 -6.40 21.63
N LEU A 261 -4.99 -5.31 21.47
CA LEU A 261 -5.48 -3.96 21.72
C LEU A 261 -6.65 -3.61 20.78
N ASN A 262 -6.49 -3.83 19.48
CA ASN A 262 -7.50 -3.50 18.47
C ASN A 262 -8.79 -4.33 18.63
N VAL A 263 -8.66 -5.61 18.95
CA VAL A 263 -9.81 -6.47 19.25
C VAL A 263 -10.49 -6.00 20.54
N GLY A 264 -9.74 -5.78 21.62
CA GLY A 264 -10.27 -5.35 22.91
C GLY A 264 -11.00 -4.01 22.88
N MET A 265 -10.57 -3.07 22.02
CA MET A 265 -11.23 -1.79 21.85
C MET A 265 -12.61 -1.90 21.17
N ASN A 266 -12.78 -2.86 20.28
CA ASN A 266 -14.03 -3.05 19.54
C ASN A 266 -14.96 -4.07 20.21
N PHE A 267 -14.40 -5.06 20.92
CA PHE A 267 -15.12 -6.16 21.54
C PHE A 267 -14.62 -6.43 22.96
N PRO A 268 -14.86 -5.50 23.92
CA PRO A 268 -14.35 -5.65 25.28
C PRO A 268 -14.95 -6.87 25.97
N GLY A 269 -14.09 -7.74 26.51
CA GLY A 269 -14.52 -8.95 27.22
C GLY A 269 -15.02 -10.10 26.32
N ASP A 270 -14.85 -10.01 25.01
CA ASP A 270 -15.26 -11.07 24.08
C ASP A 270 -14.15 -12.14 24.00
N GLU A 271 -14.47 -13.36 24.40
CA GLU A 271 -13.53 -14.49 24.47
C GLU A 271 -13.40 -15.28 23.15
N ARG A 272 -14.08 -14.86 22.08
CA ARG A 272 -14.01 -15.55 20.78
C ARG A 272 -12.67 -15.39 20.07
N HIS A 273 -11.80 -14.49 20.53
CA HIS A 273 -10.53 -14.16 19.88
C HIS A 273 -9.32 -14.64 20.68
N GLU A 274 -8.40 -15.31 20.00
CA GLU A 274 -7.08 -15.65 20.50
C GLU A 274 -5.98 -15.10 19.58
N ALA A 275 -4.96 -14.45 20.17
CA ALA A 275 -3.81 -13.90 19.44
C ALA A 275 -2.53 -14.63 19.86
N ILE A 276 -1.88 -15.27 18.91
CA ILE A 276 -0.82 -16.25 19.05
C ILE A 276 0.45 -15.72 18.40
N CYS A 277 1.55 -15.63 19.18
CA CYS A 277 2.86 -15.23 18.65
C CYS A 277 3.62 -16.49 18.21
N ASP A 278 3.61 -16.78 16.91
CA ASP A 278 4.26 -17.95 16.35
C ASP A 278 4.66 -17.73 14.88
N ASP A 279 5.61 -18.53 14.38
CA ASP A 279 5.88 -18.58 12.94
C ASP A 279 4.70 -19.20 12.19
N ALA A 280 4.39 -18.66 11.03
CA ALA A 280 3.21 -19.07 10.27
C ALA A 280 3.29 -20.54 9.82
N PHE A 281 4.46 -21.02 9.40
CA PHE A 281 4.63 -22.40 8.97
C PHE A 281 4.65 -23.36 10.16
N ASP A 282 5.32 -22.97 11.25
CA ASP A 282 5.39 -23.77 12.47
C ASP A 282 3.98 -23.94 13.07
N TYR A 283 3.19 -22.86 13.10
CA TYR A 283 1.79 -22.93 13.54
C TYR A 283 0.95 -23.88 12.66
N LEU A 284 1.04 -23.74 11.33
CA LEU A 284 0.30 -24.58 10.39
C LEU A 284 0.75 -26.06 10.45
N ASP A 285 1.98 -26.34 10.85
CA ASP A 285 2.52 -27.71 10.96
C ASP A 285 2.18 -28.35 12.31
N SER A 286 2.15 -27.60 13.41
CA SER A 286 2.02 -28.13 14.77
C SER A 286 0.59 -28.23 15.30
N HIS A 287 -0.37 -27.50 14.71
CA HIS A 287 -1.76 -27.48 15.17
C HIS A 287 -2.65 -28.31 14.24
N ASP A 288 -3.43 -29.21 14.80
CA ASP A 288 -4.37 -30.07 14.05
C ASP A 288 -5.74 -29.41 13.79
N ASP A 289 -5.93 -28.20 14.28
CA ASP A 289 -7.17 -27.46 14.09
C ASP A 289 -7.47 -27.22 12.60
N SER A 290 -8.74 -27.32 12.25
CA SER A 290 -9.24 -26.96 10.93
C SER A 290 -10.24 -25.82 11.01
N TYR A 291 -10.22 -24.94 10.02
CA TYR A 291 -10.98 -23.69 10.01
C TYR A 291 -11.98 -23.64 8.87
N ASP A 292 -13.09 -22.92 9.08
CA ASP A 292 -14.09 -22.65 8.05
C ASP A 292 -13.66 -21.52 7.11
N LEU A 293 -12.79 -20.61 7.60
CA LEU A 293 -12.31 -19.42 6.89
C LEU A 293 -10.84 -19.16 7.26
N ILE A 294 -9.97 -19.09 6.25
CA ILE A 294 -8.54 -18.83 6.45
C ILE A 294 -8.10 -17.62 5.64
N ILE A 295 -7.26 -16.77 6.22
CA ILE A 295 -6.59 -15.66 5.56
C ILE A 295 -5.08 -15.92 5.53
N LEU A 296 -4.49 -15.85 4.33
CA LEU A 296 -3.06 -15.91 4.09
C LEU A 296 -2.61 -14.60 3.43
N ASP A 297 -2.14 -13.65 4.22
CA ASP A 297 -1.65 -12.34 3.75
C ASP A 297 -0.17 -12.13 4.10
N PRO A 298 0.74 -12.93 3.51
CA PRO A 298 2.15 -12.90 3.83
C PRO A 298 2.82 -11.61 3.35
N PRO A 299 3.95 -11.21 3.96
CA PRO A 299 4.82 -10.18 3.40
C PRO A 299 5.30 -10.57 2.00
N ALA A 300 5.74 -9.58 1.21
CA ALA A 300 6.23 -9.81 -0.14
C ALA A 300 7.44 -10.77 -0.13
N PHE A 301 7.28 -11.96 -0.69
CA PHE A 301 8.35 -12.96 -0.79
C PHE A 301 9.43 -12.61 -1.83
N ALA A 302 9.14 -11.68 -2.75
CA ALA A 302 10.13 -11.16 -3.69
C ALA A 302 10.03 -9.64 -3.81
N LYS A 303 11.19 -8.98 -3.70
CA LYS A 303 11.37 -7.54 -3.99
C LYS A 303 12.02 -7.30 -5.36
N HIS A 304 12.71 -8.29 -5.91
CA HIS A 304 13.44 -8.21 -7.17
C HIS A 304 13.15 -9.42 -8.06
N ARG A 305 13.25 -9.26 -9.38
CA ARG A 305 12.97 -10.32 -10.37
C ARG A 305 13.81 -11.59 -10.17
N SER A 306 15.05 -11.45 -9.70
CA SER A 306 15.91 -12.59 -9.39
C SER A 306 15.35 -13.50 -8.29
N ALA A 307 14.50 -13.00 -7.41
CA ALA A 307 13.88 -13.78 -6.34
C ALA A 307 12.53 -14.41 -6.74
N LEU A 308 12.02 -14.15 -7.95
CA LEU A 308 10.68 -14.57 -8.38
C LEU A 308 10.45 -16.07 -8.22
N HIS A 309 11.39 -16.90 -8.69
CA HIS A 309 11.25 -18.36 -8.63
C HIS A 309 11.10 -18.88 -7.19
N ASN A 310 11.92 -18.37 -6.27
CA ASN A 310 11.86 -18.77 -4.85
C ASN A 310 10.58 -18.23 -4.19
N ALA A 311 10.14 -17.03 -4.55
CA ALA A 311 8.88 -16.47 -4.06
C ALA A 311 7.68 -17.33 -4.48
N LEU A 312 7.63 -17.79 -5.73
CA LEU A 312 6.56 -18.68 -6.21
C LEU A 312 6.54 -20.01 -5.44
N LYS A 313 7.70 -20.59 -5.13
CA LYS A 313 7.79 -21.78 -4.26
C LYS A 313 7.23 -21.49 -2.84
N GLY A 314 7.55 -20.32 -2.29
CA GLY A 314 7.02 -19.88 -0.99
C GLY A 314 5.48 -19.77 -1.00
N TYR A 315 4.91 -19.13 -2.04
CA TYR A 315 3.46 -19.05 -2.20
C TYR A 315 2.81 -20.43 -2.40
N ILE A 316 3.42 -21.34 -3.17
CA ILE A 316 2.93 -22.72 -3.33
C ILE A 316 2.88 -23.40 -1.96
N ARG A 317 4.02 -23.42 -1.24
CA ARG A 317 4.13 -24.09 0.07
C ARG A 317 3.09 -23.53 1.07
N LEU A 318 2.95 -22.20 1.16
CA LEU A 318 2.00 -21.56 2.07
C LEU A 318 0.56 -21.94 1.74
N ASN A 319 0.20 -21.89 0.45
CA ASN A 319 -1.16 -22.23 0.02
C ASN A 319 -1.48 -23.73 0.18
N VAL A 320 -0.50 -24.64 -0.01
CA VAL A 320 -0.68 -26.06 0.31
C VAL A 320 -1.07 -26.21 1.76
N LYS A 321 -0.34 -25.58 2.70
CA LYS A 321 -0.64 -25.65 4.13
C LYS A 321 -2.03 -25.09 4.47
N GLY A 322 -2.39 -23.93 3.90
CA GLY A 322 -3.74 -23.37 4.07
C GLY A 322 -4.85 -24.30 3.55
N LEU A 323 -4.62 -24.95 2.40
CA LEU A 323 -5.55 -25.89 1.80
C LEU A 323 -5.67 -27.22 2.57
N GLU A 324 -4.64 -27.62 3.28
CA GLU A 324 -4.68 -28.77 4.20
C GLU A 324 -5.49 -28.46 5.47
N LYS A 325 -5.43 -27.22 5.98
CA LYS A 325 -6.09 -26.78 7.21
C LYS A 325 -7.52 -26.28 7.02
N ILE A 326 -7.93 -25.96 5.79
CA ILE A 326 -9.29 -25.50 5.52
C ILE A 326 -10.26 -26.69 5.50
N LYS A 327 -11.42 -26.56 6.15
CA LYS A 327 -12.47 -27.57 6.12
C LYS A 327 -13.03 -27.74 4.71
N HIS A 328 -13.67 -28.88 4.47
CA HIS A 328 -14.47 -29.07 3.26
C HIS A 328 -15.64 -28.07 3.24
N GLY A 329 -15.81 -27.35 2.13
CA GLY A 329 -16.77 -26.24 2.01
C GLY A 329 -16.28 -24.93 2.64
N GLY A 330 -15.00 -24.86 3.04
CA GLY A 330 -14.39 -23.67 3.60
C GLY A 330 -13.98 -22.64 2.56
N ILE A 331 -13.65 -21.44 3.04
CA ILE A 331 -13.25 -20.29 2.21
C ILE A 331 -11.85 -19.83 2.56
N LEU A 332 -10.97 -19.78 1.57
CA LEU A 332 -9.58 -19.33 1.72
C LEU A 332 -9.37 -18.00 1.01
N PHE A 333 -8.95 -16.97 1.76
CA PHE A 333 -8.44 -15.72 1.23
C PHE A 333 -6.92 -15.82 1.15
N THR A 334 -6.33 -15.62 -0.02
CA THR A 334 -4.87 -15.68 -0.19
C THR A 334 -4.38 -14.51 -1.02
N PHE A 335 -3.26 -13.90 -0.59
CA PHE A 335 -2.77 -12.63 -1.13
C PHE A 335 -1.29 -12.67 -1.53
N SER A 336 -0.93 -11.74 -2.40
CA SER A 336 0.44 -11.35 -2.69
C SER A 336 0.52 -9.84 -2.94
N CYS A 337 1.36 -9.15 -2.18
CA CYS A 337 1.68 -7.73 -2.36
C CYS A 337 2.98 -7.50 -3.15
N SER A 338 3.59 -8.55 -3.73
CA SER A 338 4.85 -8.45 -4.47
C SER A 338 4.62 -7.92 -5.89
N GLN A 339 5.23 -6.78 -6.25
CA GLN A 339 5.14 -6.21 -7.61
C GLN A 339 5.73 -7.11 -8.69
N VAL A 340 6.75 -7.91 -8.36
CA VAL A 340 7.40 -8.79 -9.33
C VAL A 340 6.63 -10.08 -9.62
N VAL A 341 5.64 -10.40 -8.78
CA VAL A 341 4.73 -11.53 -8.98
C VAL A 341 3.50 -11.03 -9.72
N THR A 342 3.31 -11.45 -10.96
CA THR A 342 2.12 -11.08 -11.74
C THR A 342 0.86 -11.80 -11.26
N LYS A 343 -0.32 -11.37 -11.69
CA LYS A 343 -1.59 -12.05 -11.39
C LYS A 343 -1.56 -13.50 -11.89
N GLU A 344 -1.05 -13.72 -13.10
CA GLU A 344 -0.93 -15.04 -13.70
C GLU A 344 0.02 -15.93 -12.90
N ASN A 345 1.19 -15.40 -12.49
CA ASN A 345 2.15 -16.14 -11.69
C ASN A 345 1.56 -16.54 -10.34
N PHE A 346 0.87 -15.61 -9.67
CA PHE A 346 0.21 -15.90 -8.39
C PHE A 346 -0.90 -16.94 -8.54
N ARG A 347 -1.76 -16.79 -9.54
CA ARG A 347 -2.82 -17.76 -9.84
C ARG A 347 -2.25 -19.15 -10.15
N THR A 348 -1.15 -19.23 -10.91
CA THR A 348 -0.46 -20.49 -11.22
C THR A 348 0.12 -21.13 -9.96
N ALA A 349 0.69 -20.33 -9.03
CA ALA A 349 1.18 -20.84 -7.76
C ALA A 349 0.05 -21.45 -6.92
N VAL A 350 -1.10 -20.74 -6.82
CA VAL A 350 -2.28 -21.23 -6.09
C VAL A 350 -2.89 -22.46 -6.76
N PHE A 351 -2.95 -22.52 -8.10
CA PHE A 351 -3.35 -23.72 -8.86
C PHE A 351 -2.46 -24.93 -8.52
N THR A 352 -1.15 -24.70 -8.54
CA THR A 352 -0.17 -25.77 -8.21
C THR A 352 -0.36 -26.26 -6.77
N ALA A 353 -0.59 -25.35 -5.83
CA ALA A 353 -0.88 -25.70 -4.44
C ALA A 353 -2.16 -26.53 -4.30
N ALA A 354 -3.24 -26.15 -4.99
CA ALA A 354 -4.50 -26.89 -4.97
C ALA A 354 -4.35 -28.31 -5.52
N ALA A 355 -3.58 -28.48 -6.60
CA ALA A 355 -3.28 -29.78 -7.17
C ALA A 355 -2.45 -30.64 -6.21
N GLN A 356 -1.43 -30.07 -5.54
CA GLN A 356 -0.61 -30.80 -4.55
C GLN A 356 -1.39 -31.19 -3.29
N ALA A 357 -2.30 -30.32 -2.83
CA ALA A 357 -3.18 -30.60 -1.69
C ALA A 357 -4.34 -31.56 -2.06
N HIS A 358 -4.46 -31.98 -3.31
CA HIS A 358 -5.55 -32.84 -3.82
C HIS A 358 -6.96 -32.27 -3.52
N ARG A 359 -7.13 -30.93 -3.56
CA ARG A 359 -8.40 -30.26 -3.27
C ARG A 359 -9.04 -29.74 -4.56
N LYS A 360 -10.37 -29.84 -4.63
CA LYS A 360 -11.16 -29.15 -5.66
C LYS A 360 -11.40 -27.72 -5.22
N VAL A 361 -10.99 -26.75 -6.02
CA VAL A 361 -11.00 -25.33 -5.66
C VAL A 361 -11.68 -24.49 -6.74
N ARG A 362 -12.56 -23.58 -6.32
CA ARG A 362 -13.19 -22.58 -7.20
C ARG A 362 -12.82 -21.18 -6.76
N ILE A 363 -12.48 -20.31 -7.70
CA ILE A 363 -12.24 -18.90 -7.44
C ILE A 363 -13.58 -18.18 -7.38
N LEU A 364 -13.92 -17.60 -6.21
CA LEU A 364 -15.12 -16.79 -6.01
C LEU A 364 -14.87 -15.33 -6.38
N HIS A 365 -13.73 -14.78 -5.94
CA HIS A 365 -13.35 -13.38 -6.20
C HIS A 365 -11.88 -13.27 -6.59
N GLN A 366 -11.58 -12.28 -7.44
CA GLN A 366 -10.23 -11.79 -7.70
C GLN A 366 -10.12 -10.42 -7.04
N LEU A 367 -9.16 -10.27 -6.14
CA LEU A 367 -9.01 -9.10 -5.27
C LEU A 367 -7.82 -8.25 -5.72
N HIS A 368 -7.91 -6.97 -5.42
CA HIS A 368 -6.90 -5.95 -5.73
C HIS A 368 -6.91 -4.86 -4.65
N GLN A 369 -6.06 -3.85 -4.79
CA GLN A 369 -6.04 -2.67 -3.94
C GLN A 369 -7.34 -1.85 -4.05
N PRO A 370 -7.77 -1.15 -2.98
CA PRO A 370 -9.02 -0.40 -2.95
C PRO A 370 -8.96 0.88 -3.79
N ALA A 371 -10.11 1.52 -3.97
CA ALA A 371 -10.25 2.69 -4.84
C ALA A 371 -9.43 3.92 -4.42
N ASP A 372 -9.07 4.06 -3.14
CA ASP A 372 -8.16 5.12 -2.68
C ASP A 372 -6.67 4.83 -2.93
N HIS A 373 -6.37 3.68 -3.54
CA HIS A 373 -5.06 3.32 -4.09
C HIS A 373 -5.15 3.24 -5.63
N PRO A 374 -5.49 4.34 -6.32
CA PRO A 374 -5.79 4.29 -7.74
C PRO A 374 -4.56 3.87 -8.56
N ILE A 375 -4.82 3.17 -9.65
CA ILE A 375 -3.81 2.82 -10.64
C ILE A 375 -3.94 3.83 -11.79
N ASN A 376 -2.86 4.52 -12.12
CA ASN A 376 -2.82 5.36 -13.30
C ASN A 376 -2.91 4.46 -14.54
N ILE A 377 -3.89 4.68 -15.40
CA ILE A 377 -4.11 3.87 -16.60
C ILE A 377 -2.89 3.86 -17.56
N TYR A 378 -2.08 4.91 -17.50
CA TYR A 378 -0.85 5.05 -18.27
C TYR A 378 0.38 4.46 -17.58
N HIS A 379 0.21 3.93 -16.33
CA HIS A 379 1.27 3.35 -15.50
C HIS A 379 0.77 2.08 -14.81
N PRO A 380 0.64 0.98 -15.55
CA PRO A 380 0.12 -0.28 -15.01
C PRO A 380 1.00 -0.91 -13.94
N GLU A 381 2.26 -0.49 -13.82
CA GLU A 381 3.20 -0.88 -12.76
C GLU A 381 2.73 -0.48 -11.36
N GLY A 382 1.76 0.42 -11.25
CA GLY A 382 1.08 0.78 -9.99
C GLY A 382 0.20 -0.33 -9.41
N GLU A 383 -0.08 -1.39 -10.16
CA GLU A 383 -0.83 -2.54 -9.66
C GLU A 383 0.08 -3.51 -8.90
N TYR A 384 -0.13 -3.67 -7.59
CA TYR A 384 0.75 -4.49 -6.76
C TYR A 384 0.03 -5.53 -5.90
N LEU A 385 -1.20 -5.26 -5.43
CA LEU A 385 -1.95 -6.20 -4.59
C LEU A 385 -2.79 -7.14 -5.45
N LYS A 386 -2.65 -8.42 -5.22
CA LYS A 386 -3.43 -9.51 -5.82
C LYS A 386 -3.95 -10.41 -4.73
N GLY A 387 -5.21 -10.81 -4.84
CA GLY A 387 -5.78 -11.80 -3.95
C GLY A 387 -6.77 -12.69 -4.67
N LEU A 388 -6.98 -13.86 -4.11
CA LEU A 388 -8.01 -14.80 -4.53
C LEU A 388 -8.84 -15.19 -3.32
N VAL A 389 -10.16 -15.23 -3.50
CA VAL A 389 -11.08 -15.89 -2.57
C VAL A 389 -11.48 -17.22 -3.17
N LEU A 390 -11.19 -18.29 -2.46
CA LEU A 390 -11.32 -19.66 -2.93
C LEU A 390 -12.39 -20.40 -2.10
N TYR A 391 -13.30 -21.09 -2.78
CA TYR A 391 -14.14 -22.11 -2.17
C TYR A 391 -13.45 -23.46 -2.33
N VAL A 392 -13.30 -24.22 -1.24
CA VAL A 392 -12.46 -25.42 -1.19
C VAL A 392 -13.30 -26.63 -0.81
N GLU A 393 -13.33 -27.65 -1.70
CA GLU A 393 -13.99 -28.95 -1.48
C GLU A 393 -13.00 -30.05 -1.17
#